data_acf005682d4229b59cdb5b46cbacf647
#
_entry.id   acf005682d4229b59cdb5b46cbacf647
#
_cell.length_a   1.000
_cell.length_b   1.000
_cell.length_c   1.000
_cell.angle_alpha   90.00
_cell.angle_beta   90.00
_cell.angle_gamma   90.00
#
_symmetry.space_group_name_H-M   'P 1'
#
loop_
_entity.id
_entity.type
_entity.pdbx_description
1 polymer ?
#
loop_
_entity_poly.entity_id
_entity_poly.type
_entity_poly.pdbx_seq_one_letter_code
_entity_poly.pdbx_strand_id
1 'polypeptide(L)'
;MSKLFGPVVQQGYVVPDIDKAMQHWITRGVGPFYIEKHISPPCEIDGKKAAVDISAAFAYSGDQQIEVIVQHNDVPTIYKQYLDKHSEGGLHHLAVWCDNIDKKLAEIGDDWCHEL
;
A
#
# COMPACT_ATOMS: atom_id res chain seq x y z
N MET A 1 2.61 -1.89 25.54
CA MET A 1 2.28 -2.39 24.20
C MET A 1 0.82 -2.14 23.89
N SER A 2 0.56 -1.59 22.74
CA SER A 2 -0.83 -1.33 22.34
C SER A 2 -1.55 -2.62 21.95
N LYS A 3 -2.79 -2.76 22.41
CA LYS A 3 -3.67 -3.84 21.99
C LYS A 3 -4.74 -3.37 21.01
N LEU A 4 -4.61 -2.12 20.54
CA LEU A 4 -5.58 -1.53 19.62
C LEU A 4 -5.59 -2.25 18.27
N PHE A 5 -4.40 -2.64 17.80
CA PHE A 5 -4.24 -3.37 16.56
C PHE A 5 -3.77 -4.78 16.82
N GLY A 6 -4.21 -5.72 15.97
CA GLY A 6 -3.62 -7.03 15.91
C GLY A 6 -2.25 -7.01 15.23
N PRO A 7 -1.71 -8.18 14.89
CA PRO A 7 -0.43 -8.24 14.20
C PRO A 7 -0.45 -7.53 12.85
N VAL A 8 0.67 -6.95 12.46
CA VAL A 8 0.84 -6.42 11.10
C VAL A 8 0.83 -7.62 10.13
N VAL A 9 -0.01 -7.54 9.11
CA VAL A 9 -0.16 -8.62 8.13
C VAL A 9 0.30 -8.23 6.74
N GLN A 10 0.52 -6.92 6.48
CA GLN A 10 0.98 -6.45 5.18
C GLN A 10 1.96 -5.30 5.35
N GLN A 11 2.99 -5.30 4.50
CA GLN A 11 3.86 -4.16 4.28
C GLN A 11 3.65 -3.71 2.84
N GLY A 12 3.26 -2.46 2.65
CA GLY A 12 3.00 -1.89 1.33
C GLY A 12 4.08 -0.92 0.91
N TYR A 13 4.69 -1.17 -0.23
CA TYR A 13 5.76 -0.36 -0.80
C TYR A 13 5.25 0.33 -2.06
N VAL A 14 5.47 1.63 -2.17
CA VAL A 14 5.19 2.39 -3.39
C VAL A 14 6.51 2.66 -4.09
N VAL A 15 6.60 2.29 -5.35
CA VAL A 15 7.88 2.29 -6.09
C VAL A 15 7.70 2.91 -7.47
N PRO A 16 8.80 3.45 -8.06
CA PRO A 16 8.74 3.97 -9.43
C PRO A 16 8.87 2.87 -10.50
N ASP A 17 9.39 1.69 -10.15
CA ASP A 17 9.64 0.60 -11.09
C ASP A 17 9.30 -0.72 -10.41
N ILE A 18 8.16 -1.31 -10.77
CA ILE A 18 7.67 -2.52 -10.12
C ILE A 18 8.56 -3.74 -10.40
N ASP A 19 9.12 -3.82 -11.61
CA ASP A 19 9.96 -4.96 -11.97
C ASP A 19 11.25 -4.96 -11.16
N LYS A 20 11.86 -3.81 -10.99
CA LYS A 20 13.05 -3.68 -10.14
C LYS A 20 12.73 -4.03 -8.68
N ALA A 21 11.59 -3.58 -8.19
CA ALA A 21 11.20 -3.85 -6.81
C ALA A 21 10.95 -5.35 -6.59
N MET A 22 10.25 -6.01 -7.50
CA MET A 22 10.04 -7.44 -7.40
C MET A 22 11.37 -8.19 -7.43
N GLN A 23 12.28 -7.81 -8.33
CA GLN A 23 13.58 -8.45 -8.44
C GLN A 23 14.40 -8.28 -7.16
N HIS A 24 14.34 -7.11 -6.55
CA HIS A 24 14.97 -6.85 -5.26
C HIS A 24 14.52 -7.86 -4.20
N TRP A 25 13.22 -8.10 -4.11
CA TRP A 25 12.67 -9.05 -3.13
C TRP A 25 13.00 -10.50 -3.49
N ILE A 26 12.89 -10.84 -4.78
CA ILE A 26 13.16 -12.21 -5.25
C ILE A 26 14.61 -12.62 -4.93
N THR A 27 15.56 -11.72 -5.15
CA THR A 27 16.97 -12.01 -4.86
C THR A 27 17.24 -12.20 -3.38
N ARG A 28 16.31 -11.78 -2.53
CA ARG A 28 16.38 -11.94 -1.07
C ARG A 28 15.50 -13.08 -0.55
N GLY A 29 14.97 -13.90 -1.47
CA GLY A 29 14.22 -15.08 -1.11
C GLY A 29 12.73 -14.87 -0.89
N VAL A 30 12.19 -13.72 -1.27
CA VAL A 30 10.75 -13.45 -1.18
C VAL A 30 10.13 -13.53 -2.56
N GLY A 31 9.17 -14.41 -2.73
CA GLY A 31 8.50 -14.65 -3.99
C GLY A 31 7.94 -16.06 -4.03
N PRO A 32 7.27 -16.46 -5.11
CA PRO A 32 6.98 -15.67 -6.31
C PRO A 32 5.94 -14.58 -6.06
N PHE A 33 5.91 -13.58 -6.97
CA PHE A 33 4.92 -12.51 -6.90
C PHE A 33 3.73 -12.80 -7.81
N TYR A 34 2.55 -12.50 -7.29
CA TYR A 34 1.32 -12.44 -8.05
C TYR A 34 1.09 -10.98 -8.45
N ILE A 35 0.84 -10.72 -9.75
CA ILE A 35 0.75 -9.35 -10.26
C ILE A 35 -0.64 -9.06 -10.80
N GLU A 36 -1.20 -7.92 -10.40
CA GLU A 36 -2.40 -7.37 -11.00
C GLU A 36 -1.99 -6.10 -11.76
N LYS A 37 -2.11 -6.14 -13.09
CA LYS A 37 -1.65 -5.04 -13.95
C LYS A 37 -2.80 -4.10 -14.28
N HIS A 38 -2.51 -2.80 -14.23
CA HIS A 38 -3.42 -1.74 -14.70
C HIS A 38 -4.83 -1.87 -14.12
N ILE A 39 -4.91 -1.90 -12.79
CA ILE A 39 -6.18 -1.85 -12.09
C ILE A 39 -6.50 -0.40 -11.73
N SER A 40 -7.80 -0.12 -11.60
CA SER A 40 -8.26 1.21 -11.23
C SER A 40 -9.23 1.09 -10.05
N PRO A 41 -8.70 0.92 -8.84
CA PRO A 41 -9.57 0.81 -7.67
C PRO A 41 -10.33 2.11 -7.42
N PRO A 42 -11.47 2.05 -6.72
CA PRO A 42 -12.22 3.24 -6.36
C PRO A 42 -11.32 4.26 -5.67
N CYS A 43 -11.33 5.49 -6.18
CA CYS A 43 -10.48 6.55 -5.67
C CYS A 43 -11.23 7.87 -5.68
N GLU A 44 -11.17 8.60 -4.57
CA GLU A 44 -11.73 9.94 -4.45
C GLU A 44 -10.63 10.89 -4.02
N ILE A 45 -10.55 12.03 -4.69
CA ILE A 45 -9.60 13.09 -4.35
C ILE A 45 -10.40 14.38 -4.23
N ASP A 46 -10.35 15.01 -3.05
CA ASP A 46 -11.11 16.22 -2.75
C ASP A 46 -12.60 16.05 -3.03
N GLY A 47 -13.15 14.88 -2.68
CA GLY A 47 -14.57 14.57 -2.85
C GLY A 47 -14.97 14.20 -4.27
N LYS A 48 -14.04 14.11 -5.20
CA LYS A 48 -14.32 13.76 -6.60
C LYS A 48 -13.71 12.43 -6.97
N LYS A 49 -14.44 11.65 -7.75
CA LYS A 49 -13.94 10.39 -8.25
C LYS A 49 -12.77 10.64 -9.21
N ALA A 50 -11.73 9.86 -9.07
CA ALA A 50 -10.55 9.94 -9.92
C ALA A 50 -10.22 8.56 -10.49
N ALA A 51 -9.76 8.55 -11.74
CA ALA A 51 -9.38 7.31 -12.43
C ALA A 51 -7.89 7.09 -12.25
N VAL A 52 -7.51 6.38 -11.17
CA VAL A 52 -6.12 6.01 -10.94
C VAL A 52 -5.79 4.73 -11.73
N ASP A 53 -4.57 4.67 -12.25
CA ASP A 53 -4.06 3.48 -12.94
C ASP A 53 -2.84 2.97 -12.19
N ILE A 54 -2.99 1.84 -11.51
CA ILE A 54 -1.90 1.22 -10.76
C ILE A 54 -1.69 -0.22 -11.18
N SER A 55 -0.48 -0.73 -10.91
CA SER A 55 -0.23 -2.15 -10.89
C SER A 55 0.27 -2.51 -9.50
N ALA A 56 -0.11 -3.69 -9.02
CA ALA A 56 0.28 -4.15 -7.71
C ALA A 56 0.78 -5.59 -7.78
N ALA A 57 1.83 -5.88 -7.05
CA ALA A 57 2.38 -7.22 -6.97
C ALA A 57 2.43 -7.66 -5.51
N PHE A 58 2.11 -8.93 -5.27
CA PHE A 58 1.98 -9.49 -3.94
C PHE A 58 2.80 -10.75 -3.79
N ALA A 59 3.52 -10.87 -2.68
CA ALA A 59 4.22 -12.09 -2.28
C ALA A 59 4.09 -12.25 -0.77
N TYR A 60 4.43 -13.41 -0.27
CA TYR A 60 4.39 -13.66 1.16
C TYR A 60 5.79 -13.92 1.70
N SER A 61 6.07 -13.35 2.86
CA SER A 61 7.23 -13.64 3.67
C SER A 61 6.70 -14.17 5.00
N GLY A 62 6.66 -15.49 5.16
CA GLY A 62 5.95 -16.10 6.29
C GLY A 62 4.48 -15.70 6.26
N ASP A 63 4.00 -15.13 7.35
CA ASP A 63 2.60 -14.71 7.48
C ASP A 63 2.36 -13.28 7.00
N GLN A 64 3.40 -12.57 6.58
CA GLN A 64 3.25 -11.20 6.12
C GLN A 64 3.18 -11.14 4.60
N GLN A 65 2.24 -10.37 4.10
CA GLN A 65 2.15 -10.06 2.68
C GLN A 65 3.03 -8.86 2.37
N ILE A 66 3.83 -9.00 1.33
CA ILE A 66 4.61 -7.89 0.77
C ILE A 66 3.88 -7.41 -0.47
N GLU A 67 3.43 -6.16 -0.45
CA GLU A 67 2.77 -5.53 -1.59
C GLU A 67 3.67 -4.47 -2.18
N VAL A 68 3.77 -4.46 -3.50
CA VAL A 68 4.55 -3.46 -4.25
C VAL A 68 3.59 -2.78 -5.22
N ILE A 69 3.50 -1.46 -5.17
CA ILE A 69 2.57 -0.67 -5.98
C ILE A 69 3.34 0.33 -6.84
N VAL A 70 2.97 0.40 -8.13
CA VAL A 70 3.40 1.47 -9.02
C VAL A 70 2.17 2.17 -9.59
N GLN A 71 2.20 3.50 -9.65
CA GLN A 71 1.14 4.26 -10.30
C GLN A 71 1.62 4.71 -11.68
N HIS A 72 0.78 4.45 -12.69
CA HIS A 72 1.14 4.68 -14.09
C HIS A 72 0.74 6.08 -14.59
N ASN A 73 -0.23 6.71 -13.94
CA ASN A 73 -0.70 8.04 -14.36
C ASN A 73 -0.40 9.11 -13.30
N ASP A 74 -0.81 10.35 -13.56
CA ASP A 74 -0.44 11.50 -12.73
C ASP A 74 -1.55 11.95 -11.77
N VAL A 75 -2.56 11.11 -11.55
CA VAL A 75 -3.62 11.43 -10.59
C VAL A 75 -2.98 11.64 -9.21
N PRO A 76 -3.29 12.75 -8.50
CA PRO A 76 -2.60 13.09 -7.25
C PRO A 76 -3.10 12.26 -6.06
N THR A 77 -2.84 10.96 -6.10
CA THR A 77 -3.17 10.02 -5.03
C THR A 77 -2.14 10.09 -3.90
N ILE A 78 -2.41 9.39 -2.81
CA ILE A 78 -1.43 9.21 -1.73
C ILE A 78 -0.15 8.53 -2.25
N TYR A 79 -0.24 7.69 -3.27
CA TYR A 79 0.93 7.03 -3.86
C TYR A 79 1.80 8.03 -4.62
N LYS A 80 1.18 8.87 -5.46
CA LYS A 80 1.92 9.87 -6.20
C LYS A 80 2.54 10.90 -5.26
N GLN A 81 1.81 11.34 -4.25
CA GLN A 81 2.33 12.26 -3.24
C GLN A 81 3.55 11.68 -2.53
N TYR A 82 3.52 10.38 -2.24
CA TYR A 82 4.65 9.70 -1.63
C TYR A 82 5.88 9.72 -2.56
N LEU A 83 5.69 9.34 -3.83
CA LEU A 83 6.79 9.29 -4.80
C LEU A 83 7.36 10.67 -5.10
N ASP A 84 6.54 11.72 -5.06
CA ASP A 84 7.03 13.09 -5.24
C ASP A 84 8.02 13.49 -4.15
N LYS A 85 7.89 12.90 -2.95
CA LYS A 85 8.80 13.17 -1.82
C LYS A 85 9.89 12.11 -1.68
N HIS A 86 9.66 10.92 -2.20
CA HIS A 86 10.57 9.77 -2.08
C HIS A 86 10.72 9.12 -3.44
N SER A 87 11.50 9.75 -4.31
CA SER A 87 11.58 9.38 -5.73
C SER A 87 12.06 7.95 -5.99
N GLU A 88 12.77 7.35 -5.07
CA GLU A 88 13.22 5.95 -5.18
C GLU A 88 12.21 4.96 -4.64
N GLY A 89 11.13 5.45 -4.05
CA GLY A 89 10.14 4.62 -3.41
C GLY A 89 10.52 4.18 -2.01
N GLY A 90 9.73 3.32 -1.41
CA GLY A 90 9.98 2.78 -0.10
C GLY A 90 8.70 2.33 0.58
N LEU A 91 8.82 2.00 1.85
CA LEU A 91 7.67 1.57 2.66
C LEU A 91 6.68 2.71 2.80
N HIS A 92 5.45 2.46 2.36
CA HIS A 92 4.38 3.45 2.35
C HIS A 92 3.36 3.22 3.46
N HIS A 93 3.00 1.96 3.71
CA HIS A 93 1.98 1.66 4.70
C HIS A 93 2.14 0.25 5.26
N LEU A 94 1.52 0.07 6.43
CA LEU A 94 1.35 -1.23 7.07
C LEU A 94 -0.14 -1.50 7.17
N ALA A 95 -0.53 -2.77 7.14
CA ALA A 95 -1.93 -3.13 7.28
C ALA A 95 -2.12 -4.17 8.37
N VAL A 96 -3.27 -4.10 9.02
CA VAL A 96 -3.72 -5.07 10.01
C VAL A 96 -5.15 -5.48 9.64
N TRP A 97 -5.54 -6.69 10.04
CA TRP A 97 -6.92 -7.12 9.84
C TRP A 97 -7.83 -6.57 10.93
N CYS A 98 -9.05 -6.24 10.58
CA CYS A 98 -10.09 -5.93 11.55
C CYS A 98 -11.42 -6.50 11.06
N ASP A 99 -12.31 -6.83 12.00
CA ASP A 99 -13.61 -7.40 11.67
C ASP A 99 -14.60 -6.36 11.18
N ASN A 100 -14.49 -5.14 11.71
CA ASN A 100 -15.40 -4.05 11.39
C ASN A 100 -14.60 -2.75 11.34
N ILE A 101 -14.43 -2.22 10.13
CA ILE A 101 -13.59 -1.03 9.93
C ILE A 101 -14.16 0.21 10.59
N ASP A 102 -15.49 0.39 10.57
CA ASP A 102 -16.11 1.55 11.19
C ASP A 102 -15.90 1.55 12.70
N LYS A 103 -16.05 0.39 13.32
CA LYS A 103 -15.81 0.24 14.75
C LYS A 103 -14.35 0.52 15.08
N LYS A 104 -13.44 0.00 14.27
CA LYS A 104 -12.00 0.20 14.49
C LYS A 104 -11.63 1.68 14.35
N LEU A 105 -12.16 2.35 13.35
CA LEU A 105 -11.93 3.79 13.16
C LEU A 105 -12.44 4.60 14.35
N ALA A 106 -13.59 4.23 14.91
CA ALA A 106 -14.11 4.88 16.10
C ALA A 106 -13.20 4.66 17.33
N GLU A 107 -12.64 3.47 17.47
CA GLU A 107 -11.71 3.15 18.57
C GLU A 107 -10.40 3.93 18.45
N ILE A 108 -9.91 4.11 17.22
CA ILE A 108 -8.66 4.83 16.95
C ILE A 108 -8.80 6.32 17.25
N GLY A 109 -9.95 6.89 16.89
CA GLY A 109 -10.19 8.32 17.02
C GLY A 109 -9.62 9.12 15.85
N ASP A 110 -9.83 10.43 15.89
CA ASP A 110 -9.49 11.31 14.77
C ASP A 110 -8.00 11.49 14.54
N ASP A 111 -7.20 11.35 15.58
CA ASP A 111 -5.76 11.61 15.50
C ASP A 111 -5.05 10.72 14.49
N TRP A 112 -5.53 9.51 14.31
CA TRP A 112 -4.94 8.56 13.38
C TRP A 112 -5.22 8.87 11.93
N CYS A 113 -6.39 9.41 11.65
CA CYS A 113 -6.80 9.69 10.28
C CYS A 113 -5.95 10.77 9.63
N HIS A 114 -5.33 11.63 10.41
CA HIS A 114 -4.52 12.72 9.91
C HIS A 114 -3.10 12.31 9.55
N GLU A 115 -2.67 11.16 10.04
CA GLU A 115 -1.32 10.67 9.77
C GLU A 115 -1.22 9.96 8.41
N LEU A 116 -2.35 9.59 7.89
CA LEU A 116 -2.40 8.90 6.60
C LEU A 116 -2.46 9.88 5.45
#